data_22c77d4fdc0cc535f54e2a8ee7e23368
#
_entry.id   22c77d4fdc0cc535f54e2a8ee7e23368
#
_cell.length_a   1.000
_cell.length_b   1.000
_cell.length_c   1.000
_cell.angle_alpha   90.00
_cell.angle_beta   90.00
_cell.angle_gamma   90.00
#
_symmetry.space_group_name_H-M   'P 1'
#
loop_
_entity.id
_entity.type
_entity.pdbx_description
1 polymer ?
#
loop_
_entity_poly.entity_id
_entity_poly.type
_entity_poly.pdbx_seq_one_letter_code
_entity_poly.pdbx_strand_id
1 'polypeptide(L)'
;MADYQLIVIGAGPGGYEAALRAAKLGKKVAVVERREAGGTCLNRGCIPTKTLLHASAIYRDAKNGAHCGIHTEDIHADMAEIFAYKRAVSQKLSAGIETLFKTAKIDLLRGTALITGSGCVRVADADGSANDYTCDDILIATGSVPSRPPIPGLELAMTSDELLEGCDHLYRSIVIIGGGVIGIEFATFYADLGCAVTVIEGMDRLLPNMDKELGQNLALILKKQGVKVFTNAMVQRVEQAGEDLAVHFTCKETEETVSGEAVLCAIGRRAYCDGLFADGVGVEMNGRSIAVNANFETSLPHVYAIGDVSSKIQLAHVATAQGIACVERLCGVQDHTDLSVVPSCIYCRPEIAVVGLTEAEAKEMGIPVKVGKHVMFGNAKTVIADPGRCFMKLVAHAETHELVGAQLMCEHASDMIGGVAQALANHLTAEQFCRAMRPHPSFEEAMTAALEDLCERLG
;
A
#
# COMPACT_ATOMS: atom_id res chain seq x y z
N MET A 1 -29.47 28.36 -0.54
CA MET A 1 -28.76 27.28 -1.27
C MET A 1 -27.44 27.03 -0.51
N ALA A 2 -27.04 25.78 -0.37
CA ALA A 2 -25.73 25.48 0.20
C ALA A 2 -24.59 26.04 -0.67
N ASP A 3 -23.44 26.32 -0.09
CA ASP A 3 -22.28 26.82 -0.83
C ASP A 3 -21.80 25.78 -1.84
N TYR A 4 -21.85 24.50 -1.46
CA TYR A 4 -21.45 23.34 -2.27
C TYR A 4 -22.48 22.22 -2.20
N GLN A 5 -22.52 21.36 -3.22
CA GLN A 5 -23.31 20.15 -3.19
C GLN A 5 -22.53 18.99 -2.54
N LEU A 6 -21.20 19.03 -2.61
CA LEU A 6 -20.33 18.07 -1.96
C LEU A 6 -19.07 18.77 -1.43
N ILE A 7 -18.75 18.55 -0.16
CA ILE A 7 -17.43 18.88 0.41
C ILE A 7 -16.70 17.57 0.68
N VAL A 8 -15.51 17.41 0.08
CA VAL A 8 -14.61 16.28 0.29
C VAL A 8 -13.51 16.70 1.27
N ILE A 9 -13.33 15.97 2.35
CA ILE A 9 -12.31 16.24 3.36
C ILE A 9 -11.12 15.31 3.15
N GLY A 10 -10.04 15.85 2.61
CA GLY A 10 -8.82 15.14 2.23
C GLY A 10 -8.68 14.98 0.72
N ALA A 11 -7.53 15.38 0.18
CA ALA A 11 -7.18 15.28 -1.24
C ALA A 11 -6.26 14.07 -1.54
N GLY A 12 -6.35 12.98 -0.76
CA GLY A 12 -5.72 11.70 -1.08
C GLY A 12 -6.39 10.99 -2.26
N PRO A 13 -5.91 9.79 -2.68
CA PRO A 13 -6.42 9.07 -3.85
C PRO A 13 -7.94 8.91 -3.86
N GLY A 14 -8.55 8.54 -2.75
CA GLY A 14 -10.01 8.45 -2.65
C GLY A 14 -10.70 9.80 -2.81
N GLY A 15 -10.17 10.84 -2.14
CA GLY A 15 -10.80 12.15 -2.12
C GLY A 15 -10.71 12.90 -3.44
N TYR A 16 -9.53 12.96 -4.07
CA TYR A 16 -9.39 13.71 -5.32
C TYR A 16 -10.13 13.03 -6.49
N GLU A 17 -10.12 11.70 -6.57
CA GLU A 17 -10.87 10.97 -7.60
C GLU A 17 -12.40 11.09 -7.39
N ALA A 18 -12.87 11.01 -6.14
CA ALA A 18 -14.26 11.24 -5.80
C ALA A 18 -14.70 12.66 -6.21
N ALA A 19 -13.88 13.68 -5.89
CA ALA A 19 -14.17 15.07 -6.25
C ALA A 19 -14.25 15.28 -7.78
N LEU A 20 -13.29 14.72 -8.52
CA LEU A 20 -13.27 14.76 -9.99
C LEU A 20 -14.51 14.04 -10.58
N ARG A 21 -14.88 12.88 -10.02
CA ARG A 21 -16.06 12.14 -10.45
C ARG A 21 -17.34 12.92 -10.18
N ALA A 22 -17.48 13.53 -9.00
CA ALA A 22 -18.63 14.35 -8.63
C ALA A 22 -18.79 15.57 -9.55
N ALA A 23 -17.69 16.28 -9.81
CA ALA A 23 -17.71 17.42 -10.74
C ALA A 23 -18.08 17.00 -12.16
N LYS A 24 -17.58 15.84 -12.63
CA LYS A 24 -17.98 15.27 -13.94
C LYS A 24 -19.47 14.92 -14.01
N LEU A 25 -20.08 14.58 -12.88
CA LEU A 25 -21.52 14.33 -12.75
C LEU A 25 -22.34 15.61 -12.49
N GLY A 26 -21.71 16.78 -12.57
CA GLY A 26 -22.37 18.08 -12.51
C GLY A 26 -22.54 18.66 -11.10
N LYS A 27 -21.95 18.05 -10.07
CA LYS A 27 -21.98 18.60 -8.71
C LYS A 27 -21.03 19.79 -8.57
N LYS A 28 -21.41 20.80 -7.77
CA LYS A 28 -20.52 21.86 -7.29
C LYS A 28 -19.73 21.32 -6.09
N VAL A 29 -18.41 21.20 -6.23
CA VAL A 29 -17.55 20.48 -5.29
C VAL A 29 -16.47 21.39 -4.69
N ALA A 30 -16.22 21.25 -3.40
CA ALA A 30 -15.01 21.71 -2.76
C ALA A 30 -14.21 20.54 -2.17
N VAL A 31 -12.89 20.67 -2.16
CA VAL A 31 -11.98 19.75 -1.47
C VAL A 31 -11.23 20.51 -0.40
N VAL A 32 -11.29 20.01 0.84
CA VAL A 32 -10.51 20.57 1.96
C VAL A 32 -9.24 19.77 2.13
N GLU A 33 -8.07 20.40 2.04
CA GLU A 33 -6.78 19.75 2.23
C GLU A 33 -5.84 20.60 3.08
N ARG A 34 -5.32 20.03 4.16
CA ARG A 34 -4.42 20.73 5.10
C ARG A 34 -2.95 20.74 4.66
N ARG A 35 -2.56 19.84 3.76
CA ARG A 35 -1.19 19.66 3.26
C ARG A 35 -1.19 19.69 1.72
N GLU A 36 -0.44 18.79 1.09
CA GLU A 36 -0.32 18.71 -0.36
C GLU A 36 -1.42 17.84 -0.98
N ALA A 37 -1.92 18.22 -2.14
CA ALA A 37 -2.81 17.38 -2.93
C ALA A 37 -2.14 16.04 -3.28
N GLY A 38 -2.95 14.98 -3.34
CA GLY A 38 -2.47 13.60 -3.51
C GLY A 38 -2.30 12.83 -2.20
N GLY A 39 -2.38 13.52 -1.05
CA GLY A 39 -2.38 12.92 0.28
C GLY A 39 -1.14 12.06 0.58
N THR A 40 -1.31 11.08 1.46
CA THR A 40 -0.22 10.18 1.89
C THR A 40 0.41 9.45 0.72
N CYS A 41 -0.37 8.89 -0.20
CA CYS A 41 0.14 8.05 -1.28
C CYS A 41 1.17 8.78 -2.16
N LEU A 42 0.87 10.02 -2.59
CA LEU A 42 1.75 10.77 -3.48
C LEU A 42 2.93 11.43 -2.76
N ASN A 43 2.76 11.78 -1.49
CA ASN A 43 3.72 12.64 -0.80
C ASN A 43 4.52 11.93 0.30
N ARG A 44 3.94 10.91 0.97
CA ARG A 44 4.50 10.22 2.15
C ARG A 44 4.25 8.71 2.17
N GLY A 45 4.05 8.07 1.01
CA GLY A 45 3.71 6.64 0.93
C GLY A 45 4.15 6.02 -0.38
N CYS A 46 3.17 5.63 -1.21
CA CYS A 46 3.39 4.82 -2.40
C CYS A 46 4.44 5.40 -3.36
N ILE A 47 4.20 6.61 -3.84
CA ILE A 47 5.03 7.21 -4.90
C ILE A 47 6.46 7.51 -4.42
N PRO A 48 6.67 8.18 -3.27
CA PRO A 48 8.02 8.41 -2.78
C PRO A 48 8.77 7.10 -2.52
N THR A 49 8.13 6.09 -1.92
CA THR A 49 8.77 4.79 -1.67
C THR A 49 9.15 4.09 -2.98
N LYS A 50 8.26 4.06 -3.99
CA LYS A 50 8.55 3.44 -5.29
C LYS A 50 9.63 4.20 -6.06
N THR A 51 9.71 5.52 -5.89
CA THR A 51 10.79 6.32 -6.46
C THR A 51 12.15 5.98 -5.82
N LEU A 52 12.18 5.78 -4.50
CA LEU A 52 13.39 5.33 -3.80
C LEU A 52 13.80 3.91 -4.23
N LEU A 53 12.84 2.97 -4.31
CA LEU A 53 13.08 1.61 -4.78
C LEU A 53 13.59 1.57 -6.22
N HIS A 54 13.07 2.44 -7.10
CA HIS A 54 13.57 2.58 -8.46
C HIS A 54 15.04 3.02 -8.48
N ALA A 55 15.40 4.02 -7.68
CA ALA A 55 16.78 4.51 -7.59
C ALA A 55 17.73 3.42 -7.03
N SER A 56 17.33 2.70 -5.96
CA SER A 56 18.15 1.63 -5.39
C SER A 56 18.29 0.43 -6.35
N ALA A 57 17.26 0.14 -7.15
CA ALA A 57 17.34 -0.91 -8.16
C ALA A 57 18.38 -0.58 -9.25
N ILE A 58 18.41 0.67 -9.73
CA ILE A 58 19.41 1.12 -10.71
C ILE A 58 20.84 0.97 -10.13
N TYR A 59 21.05 1.41 -8.90
CA TYR A 59 22.34 1.28 -8.22
C TYR A 59 22.78 -0.18 -8.09
N ARG A 60 21.89 -1.03 -7.60
CA ARG A 60 22.13 -2.47 -7.44
C ARG A 60 22.47 -3.14 -8.78
N ASP A 61 21.68 -2.87 -9.82
CA ASP A 61 21.85 -3.51 -11.13
C ASP A 61 23.15 -3.07 -11.79
N ALA A 62 23.52 -1.78 -11.67
CA ALA A 62 24.82 -1.29 -12.14
C ALA A 62 25.97 -1.93 -11.35
N LYS A 63 25.88 -2.03 -10.02
CA LYS A 63 26.91 -2.63 -9.16
C LYS A 63 27.13 -4.11 -9.44
N ASN A 64 26.07 -4.84 -9.76
CA ASN A 64 26.10 -6.28 -9.98
C ASN A 64 26.16 -6.68 -11.46
N GLY A 65 26.30 -5.73 -12.40
CA GLY A 65 26.24 -5.96 -13.85
C GLY A 65 27.37 -6.83 -14.42
N ALA A 66 28.41 -7.16 -13.66
CA ALA A 66 29.57 -7.94 -14.13
C ALA A 66 29.18 -9.32 -14.69
N HIS A 67 28.11 -9.94 -14.17
CA HIS A 67 27.64 -11.25 -14.64
C HIS A 67 27.13 -11.24 -16.09
N CYS A 68 26.68 -10.06 -16.59
CA CYS A 68 26.27 -9.86 -17.98
C CYS A 68 27.27 -9.00 -18.78
N GLY A 69 28.50 -8.83 -18.28
CA GLY A 69 29.58 -8.11 -18.96
C GLY A 69 29.58 -6.60 -18.78
N ILE A 70 28.76 -6.06 -17.89
CA ILE A 70 28.72 -4.62 -17.57
C ILE A 70 29.61 -4.39 -16.33
N HIS A 71 30.69 -3.66 -16.52
CA HIS A 71 31.63 -3.30 -15.46
C HIS A 71 31.51 -1.81 -15.17
N THR A 72 31.34 -1.47 -13.89
CA THR A 72 31.25 -0.08 -13.42
C THR A 72 32.38 0.18 -12.42
N GLU A 73 32.96 1.38 -12.49
CA GLU A 73 33.95 1.87 -11.53
C GLU A 73 33.32 3.03 -10.74
N ASP A 74 33.66 3.15 -9.46
CA ASP A 74 33.31 4.27 -8.57
C ASP A 74 31.82 4.63 -8.50
N ILE A 75 30.94 3.60 -8.59
CA ILE A 75 29.52 3.82 -8.44
C ILE A 75 29.18 4.11 -6.97
N HIS A 76 28.50 5.22 -6.74
CA HIS A 76 28.02 5.61 -5.41
C HIS A 76 26.57 6.09 -5.47
N ALA A 77 25.88 6.03 -4.35
CA ALA A 77 24.52 6.55 -4.17
C ALA A 77 24.60 7.86 -3.35
N ASP A 78 24.17 8.96 -3.93
CA ASP A 78 24.02 10.23 -3.23
C ASP A 78 22.58 10.34 -2.68
N MET A 79 22.46 10.24 -1.37
CA MET A 79 21.14 10.25 -0.70
C MET A 79 20.42 11.59 -0.86
N ALA A 80 21.16 12.72 -0.84
CA ALA A 80 20.55 14.04 -1.01
C ALA A 80 19.92 14.18 -2.40
N GLU A 81 20.61 13.69 -3.44
CA GLU A 81 20.10 13.69 -4.82
C GLU A 81 18.95 12.69 -5.02
N ILE A 82 19.03 11.49 -4.45
CA ILE A 82 17.94 10.49 -4.47
C ILE A 82 16.67 11.08 -3.85
N PHE A 83 16.78 11.71 -2.68
CA PHE A 83 15.63 12.36 -2.03
C PHE A 83 15.17 13.63 -2.76
N ALA A 84 16.05 14.36 -3.43
CA ALA A 84 15.67 15.48 -4.30
C ALA A 84 14.85 14.98 -5.50
N TYR A 85 15.28 13.90 -6.16
CA TYR A 85 14.52 13.23 -7.23
C TYR A 85 13.15 12.76 -6.73
N LYS A 86 13.09 12.09 -5.58
CA LYS A 86 11.84 11.67 -4.95
C LYS A 86 10.89 12.85 -4.72
N ARG A 87 11.39 13.98 -4.19
CA ARG A 87 10.58 15.20 -3.98
C ARG A 87 10.05 15.77 -5.30
N ALA A 88 10.89 15.84 -6.33
CA ALA A 88 10.48 16.34 -7.64
C ALA A 88 9.36 15.52 -8.28
N VAL A 89 9.40 14.17 -8.16
CA VAL A 89 8.34 13.28 -8.63
C VAL A 89 7.03 13.56 -7.89
N SER A 90 7.05 13.62 -6.56
CA SER A 90 5.87 13.89 -5.73
C SER A 90 5.26 15.27 -6.06
N GLN A 91 6.08 16.30 -6.14
CA GLN A 91 5.64 17.67 -6.46
C GLN A 91 4.99 17.75 -7.83
N LYS A 92 5.57 17.11 -8.84
CA LYS A 92 5.01 17.06 -10.20
C LYS A 92 3.61 16.46 -10.21
N LEU A 93 3.40 15.36 -9.48
CA LEU A 93 2.11 14.69 -9.41
C LEU A 93 1.08 15.51 -8.62
N SER A 94 1.46 16.08 -7.48
CA SER A 94 0.59 16.96 -6.69
C SER A 94 0.13 18.19 -7.48
N ALA A 95 1.04 18.85 -8.19
CA ALA A 95 0.71 19.97 -9.09
C ALA A 95 -0.24 19.55 -10.22
N GLY A 96 -0.10 18.30 -10.70
CA GLY A 96 -1.02 17.71 -11.67
C GLY A 96 -2.45 17.64 -11.13
N ILE A 97 -2.65 17.18 -9.89
CA ILE A 97 -3.97 17.13 -9.25
C ILE A 97 -4.56 18.53 -9.08
N GLU A 98 -3.79 19.52 -8.66
CA GLU A 98 -4.28 20.89 -8.55
C GLU A 98 -4.70 21.46 -9.91
N THR A 99 -4.02 21.09 -10.99
CA THR A 99 -4.39 21.44 -12.35
C THR A 99 -5.71 20.78 -12.76
N LEU A 100 -5.93 19.50 -12.39
CA LEU A 100 -7.18 18.80 -12.61
C LEU A 100 -8.34 19.48 -11.86
N PHE A 101 -8.15 19.88 -10.60
CA PHE A 101 -9.16 20.61 -9.83
C PHE A 101 -9.55 21.93 -10.50
N LYS A 102 -8.57 22.73 -10.94
CA LYS A 102 -8.80 23.97 -11.67
C LYS A 102 -9.60 23.73 -12.96
N THR A 103 -9.24 22.72 -13.73
CA THR A 103 -9.91 22.36 -14.99
C THR A 103 -11.35 21.90 -14.74
N ALA A 104 -11.58 21.12 -13.69
CA ALA A 104 -12.90 20.62 -13.30
C ALA A 104 -13.73 21.66 -12.50
N LYS A 105 -13.20 22.86 -12.24
CA LYS A 105 -13.82 23.92 -11.41
C LYS A 105 -14.16 23.45 -10.00
N ILE A 106 -13.28 22.67 -9.41
CA ILE A 106 -13.32 22.23 -8.01
C ILE A 106 -12.56 23.24 -7.17
N ASP A 107 -13.16 23.76 -6.13
CA ASP A 107 -12.52 24.67 -5.20
C ASP A 107 -11.63 23.88 -4.21
N LEU A 108 -10.34 24.20 -4.19
CA LEU A 108 -9.40 23.64 -3.21
C LEU A 108 -9.29 24.59 -2.03
N LEU A 109 -9.93 24.23 -0.92
CA LEU A 109 -9.88 24.96 0.35
C LEU A 109 -8.70 24.46 1.16
N ARG A 110 -7.68 25.31 1.32
CA ARG A 110 -6.50 24.97 2.11
C ARG A 110 -6.82 25.17 3.59
N GLY A 111 -6.57 24.14 4.41
CA GLY A 111 -6.81 24.21 5.84
C GLY A 111 -7.24 22.91 6.48
N THR A 112 -7.49 22.96 7.77
CA THR A 112 -7.96 21.83 8.57
C THR A 112 -9.48 21.89 8.68
N ALA A 113 -10.14 20.80 8.26
CA ALA A 113 -11.59 20.69 8.34
C ALA A 113 -12.06 20.27 9.73
N LEU A 114 -13.16 20.85 10.18
CA LEU A 114 -13.92 20.47 11.36
C LEU A 114 -15.39 20.33 10.96
N ILE A 115 -15.98 19.14 11.12
CA ILE A 115 -17.41 18.91 10.87
C ILE A 115 -18.17 19.44 12.10
N THR A 116 -18.96 20.50 11.89
CA THR A 116 -19.73 21.14 12.96
C THR A 116 -21.19 20.68 13.01
N GLY A 117 -21.59 19.89 12.03
CA GLY A 117 -22.92 19.28 11.93
C GLY A 117 -23.15 18.68 10.56
N SER A 118 -24.31 18.04 10.37
CA SER A 118 -24.73 17.55 9.05
C SER A 118 -24.81 18.75 8.08
N GLY A 119 -24.03 18.69 6.98
CA GLY A 119 -23.99 19.74 5.96
C GLY A 119 -23.21 21.02 6.34
N CYS A 120 -22.41 21.00 7.42
CA CYS A 120 -21.60 22.15 7.86
C CYS A 120 -20.17 21.75 8.14
N VAL A 121 -19.23 22.44 7.48
CA VAL A 121 -17.78 22.22 7.65
C VAL A 121 -17.10 23.56 7.90
N ARG A 122 -16.39 23.65 9.01
CA ARG A 122 -15.45 24.74 9.30
C ARG A 122 -14.08 24.41 8.76
N VAL A 123 -13.46 25.33 8.04
CA VAL A 123 -12.09 25.20 7.54
C VAL A 123 -11.25 26.26 8.22
N ALA A 124 -10.24 25.82 8.99
CA ALA A 124 -9.27 26.68 9.66
C ALA A 124 -7.99 26.74 8.85
N ASP A 125 -7.57 27.94 8.47
CA ASP A 125 -6.30 28.19 7.78
C ASP A 125 -5.09 28.13 8.75
N ALA A 126 -3.90 28.11 8.19
CA ALA A 126 -2.66 28.05 8.97
C ALA A 126 -2.41 29.31 9.84
N ASP A 127 -2.99 30.45 9.50
CA ASP A 127 -2.93 31.70 10.27
C ASP A 127 -3.95 31.77 11.41
N GLY A 128 -4.80 30.75 11.57
CA GLY A 128 -5.84 30.66 12.60
C GLY A 128 -7.17 31.30 12.19
N SER A 129 -7.28 31.87 11.00
CA SER A 129 -8.59 32.29 10.45
C SER A 129 -9.43 31.05 10.13
N ALA A 130 -10.74 31.18 10.24
CA ALA A 130 -11.65 30.07 9.94
C ALA A 130 -12.89 30.54 9.22
N ASN A 131 -13.34 29.76 8.25
CA ASN A 131 -14.55 30.00 7.49
C ASN A 131 -15.49 28.80 7.61
N ASP A 132 -16.78 29.06 7.75
CA ASP A 132 -17.82 28.05 7.75
C ASP A 132 -18.41 27.91 6.34
N TYR A 133 -18.55 26.67 5.87
CA TYR A 133 -19.14 26.33 4.59
C TYR A 133 -20.32 25.39 4.78
N THR A 134 -21.34 25.57 3.96
CA THR A 134 -22.53 24.70 3.93
C THR A 134 -22.50 23.78 2.71
N CYS A 135 -22.97 22.55 2.86
CA CYS A 135 -23.06 21.60 1.76
C CYS A 135 -24.26 20.66 1.91
N ASP A 136 -24.63 20.01 0.79
CA ASP A 136 -25.65 18.98 0.81
C ASP A 136 -25.09 17.68 1.42
N ASP A 137 -23.87 17.29 1.01
CA ASP A 137 -23.20 16.06 1.44
C ASP A 137 -21.73 16.33 1.86
N ILE A 138 -21.22 15.55 2.82
CA ILE A 138 -19.81 15.56 3.27
C ILE A 138 -19.21 14.18 2.98
N LEU A 139 -18.04 14.14 2.32
CA LEU A 139 -17.27 12.92 2.13
C LEU A 139 -15.95 12.99 2.90
N ILE A 140 -15.80 12.14 3.92
CA ILE A 140 -14.59 12.01 4.71
C ILE A 140 -13.62 11.08 3.98
N ALA A 141 -12.46 11.60 3.58
CA ALA A 141 -11.37 10.90 2.91
C ALA A 141 -10.01 11.22 3.56
N THR A 142 -10.00 11.36 4.89
CA THR A 142 -8.85 11.81 5.69
C THR A 142 -7.72 10.78 5.79
N GLY A 143 -8.00 9.54 5.39
CA GLY A 143 -7.00 8.49 5.25
C GLY A 143 -6.46 7.95 6.58
N SER A 144 -5.17 7.72 6.65
CA SER A 144 -4.49 7.10 7.79
C SER A 144 -3.15 7.79 8.11
N VAL A 145 -2.63 7.50 9.30
CA VAL A 145 -1.30 7.91 9.77
C VAL A 145 -0.53 6.71 10.30
N PRO A 146 0.82 6.73 10.33
CA PRO A 146 1.60 5.65 10.93
C PRO A 146 1.18 5.37 12.37
N SER A 147 1.16 4.10 12.75
CA SER A 147 0.89 3.66 14.11
C SER A 147 2.15 3.76 14.97
N ARG A 148 2.01 4.29 16.18
CA ARG A 148 3.04 4.32 17.21
C ARG A 148 2.45 3.74 18.50
N PRO A 149 2.60 2.41 18.77
CA PRO A 149 2.12 1.82 20.01
C PRO A 149 2.93 2.32 21.21
N PRO A 150 2.42 2.17 22.43
CA PRO A 150 3.08 2.64 23.65
C PRO A 150 4.20 1.68 24.09
N ILE A 151 5.20 1.49 23.23
CA ILE A 151 6.43 0.77 23.54
C ILE A 151 7.43 1.81 24.08
N PRO A 152 8.05 1.58 25.26
CA PRO A 152 9.02 2.50 25.84
C PRO A 152 10.15 2.86 24.88
N GLY A 153 10.43 4.14 24.66
CA GLY A 153 11.47 4.66 23.80
C GLY A 153 11.15 4.60 22.30
N LEU A 154 9.96 4.13 21.88
CA LEU A 154 9.61 4.06 20.47
C LEU A 154 9.49 5.45 19.80
N GLU A 155 9.40 6.51 20.57
CA GLU A 155 9.49 7.88 20.08
C GLU A 155 10.86 8.24 19.46
N LEU A 156 11.92 7.47 19.78
CA LEU A 156 13.23 7.59 19.17
C LEU A 156 13.27 6.98 17.76
N ALA A 157 12.35 6.07 17.44
CA ALA A 157 12.24 5.47 16.14
C ALA A 157 11.49 6.38 15.15
N MET A 158 11.95 6.45 13.93
CA MET A 158 11.24 7.15 12.85
C MET A 158 10.00 6.36 12.42
N THR A 159 8.97 7.06 12.02
CA THR A 159 7.87 6.51 11.22
C THR A 159 8.23 6.51 9.73
N SER A 160 7.42 5.83 8.90
CA SER A 160 7.59 5.90 7.44
C SER A 160 7.45 7.32 6.89
N ASP A 161 6.59 8.15 7.48
CA ASP A 161 6.39 9.54 7.07
C ASP A 161 7.67 10.35 7.33
N GLU A 162 8.24 10.25 8.54
CA GLU A 162 9.48 10.93 8.93
C GLU A 162 10.69 10.46 8.11
N LEU A 163 10.83 9.16 7.86
CA LEU A 163 11.89 8.61 7.01
C LEU A 163 11.80 9.17 5.59
N LEU A 164 10.59 9.32 5.05
CA LEU A 164 10.36 9.85 3.71
C LEU A 164 10.53 11.38 3.62
N GLU A 165 10.60 12.12 4.73
CA GLU A 165 10.99 13.54 4.70
C GLU A 165 12.41 13.72 4.20
N GLY A 166 13.31 12.78 4.52
CA GLY A 166 14.63 12.66 3.92
C GLY A 166 15.74 12.45 4.93
N CYS A 167 16.87 11.97 4.42
CA CYS A 167 18.15 12.02 5.11
C CYS A 167 19.23 12.46 4.11
N ASP A 168 20.31 12.98 4.62
CA ASP A 168 21.43 13.52 3.86
C ASP A 168 22.56 12.50 3.65
N HIS A 169 22.48 11.34 4.29
CA HIS A 169 23.47 10.26 4.19
C HIS A 169 22.80 8.87 4.21
N LEU A 170 23.51 7.89 3.72
CA LEU A 170 23.13 6.49 3.83
C LEU A 170 23.46 5.97 5.23
N TYR A 171 22.46 5.48 5.96
CA TYR A 171 22.70 4.85 7.25
C TYR A 171 23.65 3.64 7.13
N ARG A 172 24.59 3.52 8.05
CA ARG A 172 25.45 2.32 8.17
C ARG A 172 24.62 1.09 8.48
N SER A 173 23.61 1.26 9.34
CA SER A 173 22.68 0.21 9.74
C SER A 173 21.33 0.76 10.10
N ILE A 174 20.27 -0.01 9.78
CA ILE A 174 18.89 0.29 10.13
C ILE A 174 18.20 -0.92 10.74
N VAL A 175 17.48 -0.70 11.84
CA VAL A 175 16.58 -1.70 12.44
C VAL A 175 15.15 -1.35 12.07
N ILE A 176 14.43 -2.28 11.44
CA ILE A 176 13.05 -2.11 10.98
C ILE A 176 12.15 -2.95 11.87
N ILE A 177 11.28 -2.31 12.63
CA ILE A 177 10.26 -2.93 13.47
C ILE A 177 8.99 -3.11 12.65
N GLY A 178 8.67 -4.36 12.28
CA GLY A 178 7.56 -4.75 11.43
C GLY A 178 7.99 -5.32 10.07
N GLY A 179 7.63 -6.56 9.81
CA GLY A 179 7.89 -7.30 8.55
C GLY A 179 6.71 -7.28 7.59
N GLY A 180 5.84 -6.28 7.68
CA GLY A 180 4.76 -6.00 6.73
C GLY A 180 5.25 -5.29 5.47
N VAL A 181 4.32 -4.88 4.59
CA VAL A 181 4.62 -4.28 3.27
C VAL A 181 5.60 -3.13 3.38
N ILE A 182 5.33 -2.15 4.26
CA ILE A 182 6.17 -0.95 4.43
C ILE A 182 7.58 -1.32 4.89
N GLY A 183 7.69 -2.18 5.92
CA GLY A 183 8.99 -2.60 6.43
C GLY A 183 9.83 -3.35 5.40
N ILE A 184 9.20 -4.21 4.60
CA ILE A 184 9.87 -4.98 3.54
C ILE A 184 10.33 -4.09 2.39
N GLU A 185 9.53 -3.12 1.96
CA GLU A 185 9.93 -2.17 0.91
C GLU A 185 11.14 -1.34 1.34
N PHE A 186 11.16 -0.82 2.57
CA PHE A 186 12.34 -0.12 3.09
C PHE A 186 13.54 -1.05 3.35
N ALA A 187 13.29 -2.29 3.80
CA ALA A 187 14.37 -3.27 3.91
C ALA A 187 15.04 -3.52 2.55
N THR A 188 14.25 -3.63 1.48
CA THR A 188 14.74 -3.80 0.11
C THR A 188 15.55 -2.57 -0.33
N PHE A 189 15.02 -1.35 -0.14
CA PHE A 189 15.69 -0.11 -0.50
C PHE A 189 17.06 0.03 0.16
N TYR A 190 17.15 -0.13 1.46
CA TYR A 190 18.39 0.04 2.21
C TYR A 190 19.39 -1.10 1.95
N ALA A 191 18.92 -2.34 1.81
CA ALA A 191 19.76 -3.48 1.48
C ALA A 191 20.38 -3.35 0.08
N ASP A 192 19.62 -2.90 -0.91
CA ASP A 192 20.13 -2.66 -2.27
C ASP A 192 21.26 -1.63 -2.28
N LEU A 193 21.21 -0.61 -1.41
CA LEU A 193 22.25 0.41 -1.27
C LEU A 193 23.46 -0.05 -0.43
N GLY A 194 23.36 -1.20 0.25
CA GLY A 194 24.46 -1.78 1.04
C GLY A 194 24.42 -1.42 2.54
N CYS A 195 23.34 -0.85 3.03
CA CYS A 195 23.10 -0.65 4.46
C CYS A 195 22.92 -2.01 5.17
N ALA A 196 23.43 -2.15 6.41
CA ALA A 196 23.18 -3.32 7.23
C ALA A 196 21.75 -3.28 7.79
N VAL A 197 20.87 -4.15 7.27
CA VAL A 197 19.43 -4.15 7.60
C VAL A 197 19.10 -5.29 8.57
N THR A 198 18.33 -4.95 9.62
CA THR A 198 17.69 -5.93 10.52
C THR A 198 16.19 -5.71 10.55
N VAL A 199 15.40 -6.76 10.30
CA VAL A 199 13.93 -6.74 10.38
C VAL A 199 13.49 -7.55 11.59
N ILE A 200 12.64 -6.96 12.44
CA ILE A 200 12.06 -7.59 13.64
C ILE A 200 10.55 -7.67 13.43
N GLU A 201 10.01 -8.89 13.32
CA GLU A 201 8.58 -9.15 13.10
C GLU A 201 8.00 -9.93 14.28
N GLY A 202 6.91 -9.41 14.86
CA GLY A 202 6.22 -10.03 15.99
C GLY A 202 5.50 -11.33 15.65
N MET A 203 5.05 -11.47 14.42
CA MET A 203 4.36 -12.67 13.94
C MET A 203 5.35 -13.77 13.55
N ASP A 204 4.84 -14.96 13.25
CA ASP A 204 5.63 -16.14 12.92
C ASP A 204 6.36 -16.06 11.57
N ARG A 205 6.02 -15.09 10.74
CA ARG A 205 6.56 -14.93 9.38
C ARG A 205 6.48 -13.47 8.90
N LEU A 206 7.27 -13.15 7.88
CA LEU A 206 7.11 -11.91 7.12
C LEU A 206 5.78 -11.95 6.36
N LEU A 207 5.20 -10.77 6.11
CA LEU A 207 3.93 -10.60 5.39
C LEU A 207 2.82 -11.49 5.96
N PRO A 208 2.51 -11.42 7.27
CA PRO A 208 1.66 -12.37 7.96
C PRO A 208 0.23 -12.47 7.37
N ASN A 209 -0.23 -11.39 6.72
CA ASN A 209 -1.55 -11.32 6.08
C ASN A 209 -1.58 -11.86 4.64
N MET A 210 -0.50 -12.51 4.18
CA MET A 210 -0.39 -13.11 2.85
C MET A 210 -0.17 -14.61 2.93
N ASP A 211 -0.19 -15.28 1.78
CA ASP A 211 0.12 -16.71 1.69
C ASP A 211 1.47 -17.00 2.38
N LYS A 212 1.48 -18.02 3.22
CA LYS A 212 2.64 -18.43 4.03
C LYS A 212 3.89 -18.64 3.18
N GLU A 213 3.74 -19.17 1.98
CA GLU A 213 4.85 -19.48 1.08
C GLU A 213 5.57 -18.22 0.59
N LEU A 214 4.82 -17.12 0.37
CA LEU A 214 5.39 -15.83 0.01
C LEU A 214 6.34 -15.30 1.08
N GLY A 215 5.86 -15.23 2.34
CA GLY A 215 6.67 -14.77 3.46
C GLY A 215 7.90 -15.63 3.73
N GLN A 216 7.76 -16.96 3.61
CA GLN A 216 8.87 -17.89 3.80
C GLN A 216 9.97 -17.74 2.73
N ASN A 217 9.57 -17.66 1.45
CA ASN A 217 10.53 -17.46 0.35
C ASN A 217 11.20 -16.10 0.45
N LEU A 218 10.43 -15.03 0.76
CA LEU A 218 10.97 -13.69 0.93
C LEU A 218 12.02 -13.65 2.06
N ALA A 219 11.77 -14.29 3.20
CA ALA A 219 12.72 -14.36 4.29
C ALA A 219 14.03 -15.05 3.89
N LEU A 220 13.97 -16.09 3.05
CA LEU A 220 15.16 -16.76 2.51
C LEU A 220 15.95 -15.86 1.56
N ILE A 221 15.25 -15.11 0.71
CA ILE A 221 15.85 -14.15 -0.24
C ILE A 221 16.55 -13.04 0.53
N LEU A 222 15.87 -12.39 1.47
CA LEU A 222 16.43 -11.32 2.28
C LEU A 222 17.68 -11.78 3.08
N LYS A 223 17.64 -12.98 3.66
CA LYS A 223 18.81 -13.56 4.33
C LYS A 223 19.98 -13.77 3.39
N LYS A 224 19.73 -14.22 2.15
CA LYS A 224 20.80 -14.36 1.13
C LYS A 224 21.39 -13.00 0.74
N GLN A 225 20.60 -11.93 0.81
CA GLN A 225 21.03 -10.54 0.59
C GLN A 225 21.73 -9.92 1.80
N GLY A 226 21.91 -10.67 2.91
CA GLY A 226 22.56 -10.17 4.12
C GLY A 226 21.65 -9.51 5.14
N VAL A 227 20.35 -9.44 4.90
CA VAL A 227 19.36 -8.89 5.85
C VAL A 227 19.17 -9.87 7.00
N LYS A 228 19.29 -9.37 8.24
CA LYS A 228 18.94 -10.15 9.44
C LYS A 228 17.41 -10.11 9.62
N VAL A 229 16.79 -11.27 9.78
CA VAL A 229 15.33 -11.37 9.95
C VAL A 229 15.03 -12.18 11.22
N PHE A 230 14.31 -11.55 12.15
CA PHE A 230 13.77 -12.16 13.36
C PHE A 230 12.25 -12.21 13.24
N THR A 231 11.66 -13.39 13.39
CA THR A 231 10.21 -13.62 13.47
C THR A 231 9.86 -14.20 14.83
N ASN A 232 8.58 -14.12 15.26
CA ASN A 232 8.18 -14.34 16.65
C ASN A 232 9.01 -13.47 17.61
N ALA A 233 9.23 -12.21 17.24
CA ALA A 233 10.13 -11.30 17.92
C ALA A 233 9.38 -10.04 18.37
N MET A 234 9.04 -9.97 19.66
CA MET A 234 8.26 -8.88 20.24
C MET A 234 9.16 -7.81 20.83
N VAL A 235 9.14 -6.63 20.24
CA VAL A 235 9.89 -5.46 20.72
C VAL A 235 9.35 -5.01 22.07
N GLN A 236 10.26 -4.81 23.03
CA GLN A 236 9.95 -4.42 24.41
C GLN A 236 10.27 -2.95 24.66
N ARG A 237 11.39 -2.47 24.15
CA ARG A 237 11.81 -1.06 24.27
C ARG A 237 12.85 -0.70 23.22
N VAL A 238 13.00 0.61 23.02
CA VAL A 238 14.08 1.23 22.25
C VAL A 238 14.82 2.19 23.17
N GLU A 239 16.13 2.24 23.12
CA GLU A 239 16.90 3.18 23.94
C GLU A 239 18.13 3.71 23.19
N GLN A 240 18.63 4.87 23.62
CA GLN A 240 19.88 5.43 23.10
C GLN A 240 21.06 4.61 23.59
N ALA A 241 21.94 4.19 22.67
CA ALA A 241 23.14 3.41 22.95
C ALA A 241 24.36 4.04 22.27
N GLY A 242 24.90 5.10 22.88
CA GLY A 242 25.95 5.93 22.28
C GLY A 242 25.39 6.72 21.09
N GLU A 243 25.99 6.55 19.91
CA GLU A 243 25.51 7.15 18.66
C GLU A 243 24.39 6.34 17.98
N ASP A 244 24.23 5.06 18.35
CA ASP A 244 23.23 4.16 17.81
C ASP A 244 22.00 4.07 18.72
N LEU A 245 20.93 3.46 18.20
CA LEU A 245 19.72 3.08 18.94
C LEU A 245 19.72 1.57 19.16
N ALA A 246 19.50 1.14 20.40
CA ALA A 246 19.35 -0.28 20.75
C ALA A 246 17.87 -0.65 20.82
N VAL A 247 17.50 -1.73 20.12
CA VAL A 247 16.16 -2.31 20.14
C VAL A 247 16.22 -3.62 20.90
N HIS A 248 15.51 -3.70 22.03
CA HIS A 248 15.36 -4.88 22.86
C HIS A 248 14.07 -5.60 22.53
N PHE A 249 14.15 -6.89 22.34
CA PHE A 249 12.99 -7.72 21.97
C PHE A 249 13.14 -9.13 22.51
N THR A 250 12.01 -9.81 22.66
CA THR A 250 11.98 -11.24 23.02
C THR A 250 11.73 -12.04 21.75
N CYS A 251 12.62 -12.96 21.43
CA CYS A 251 12.50 -13.88 20.31
C CYS A 251 12.56 -15.33 20.83
N LYS A 252 11.47 -16.10 20.63
CA LYS A 252 11.40 -17.49 21.11
C LYS A 252 11.78 -17.65 22.59
N GLU A 253 11.26 -16.80 23.45
CA GLU A 253 11.52 -16.77 24.89
C GLU A 253 12.95 -16.31 25.31
N THR A 254 13.80 -15.91 24.36
CA THR A 254 15.13 -15.36 24.64
C THR A 254 15.11 -13.86 24.46
N GLU A 255 15.69 -13.13 25.41
CA GLU A 255 15.94 -11.71 25.26
C GLU A 255 17.10 -11.46 24.30
N GLU A 256 16.85 -10.62 23.32
CA GLU A 256 17.81 -10.25 22.28
C GLU A 256 17.91 -8.73 22.20
N THR A 257 19.06 -8.26 21.74
CA THR A 257 19.28 -6.83 21.48
C THR A 257 19.99 -6.66 20.16
N VAL A 258 19.52 -5.73 19.35
CA VAL A 258 20.21 -5.29 18.13
C VAL A 258 20.34 -3.77 18.15
N SER A 259 21.45 -3.28 17.61
CA SER A 259 21.67 -1.83 17.48
C SER A 259 21.74 -1.42 16.02
N GLY A 260 21.32 -0.19 15.75
CA GLY A 260 21.42 0.44 14.45
C GLY A 260 21.50 1.95 14.57
N GLU A 261 22.14 2.58 13.60
CA GLU A 261 22.20 4.04 13.49
C GLU A 261 20.79 4.66 13.38
N ALA A 262 19.88 3.94 12.76
CA ALA A 262 18.48 4.33 12.63
C ALA A 262 17.54 3.19 13.02
N VAL A 263 16.35 3.55 13.52
CA VAL A 263 15.25 2.61 13.79
C VAL A 263 14.00 3.11 13.08
N LEU A 264 13.36 2.23 12.30
CA LEU A 264 12.08 2.49 11.62
C LEU A 264 10.96 1.71 12.31
N CYS A 265 9.91 2.39 12.72
CA CYS A 265 8.65 1.82 13.18
C CYS A 265 7.69 1.63 11.98
N ALA A 266 7.52 0.40 11.52
CA ALA A 266 6.71 0.01 10.35
C ALA A 266 5.62 -1.02 10.71
N ILE A 267 4.99 -0.89 11.88
CA ILE A 267 4.01 -1.84 12.43
C ILE A 267 2.56 -1.57 12.03
N GLY A 268 2.36 -0.79 10.98
CA GLY A 268 1.05 -0.51 10.39
C GLY A 268 0.62 0.95 10.49
N ARG A 269 -0.61 1.20 10.08
CA ARG A 269 -1.23 2.52 10.03
C ARG A 269 -2.57 2.50 10.77
N ARG A 270 -3.01 3.63 11.28
CA ARG A 270 -4.33 3.82 11.89
C ARG A 270 -5.14 4.85 11.13
N ALA A 271 -6.45 4.68 11.13
CA ALA A 271 -7.38 5.68 10.59
C ALA A 271 -7.12 7.06 11.22
N TYR A 272 -7.25 8.11 10.40
CA TYR A 272 -7.05 9.49 10.85
C TYR A 272 -8.36 10.25 10.90
N CYS A 273 -8.89 10.44 12.09
CA CYS A 273 -10.09 11.24 12.37
C CYS A 273 -9.90 12.15 13.60
N ASP A 274 -8.65 12.34 14.04
CA ASP A 274 -8.32 13.17 15.20
C ASP A 274 -8.73 14.64 14.91
N GLY A 275 -9.57 15.22 15.78
CA GLY A 275 -10.03 16.61 15.66
C GLY A 275 -10.97 16.89 14.47
N LEU A 276 -11.56 15.85 13.86
CA LEU A 276 -12.42 16.00 12.70
C LEU A 276 -13.84 16.47 13.05
N PHE A 277 -14.31 16.23 14.27
CA PHE A 277 -15.68 16.50 14.69
C PHE A 277 -15.67 17.53 15.83
N ALA A 278 -16.61 18.48 15.79
CA ALA A 278 -16.83 19.42 16.88
C ALA A 278 -17.44 18.73 18.11
N ASP A 279 -17.35 19.35 19.27
CA ASP A 279 -17.95 18.86 20.50
C ASP A 279 -19.45 18.57 20.33
N GLY A 280 -19.88 17.37 20.69
CA GLY A 280 -21.27 16.92 20.53
C GLY A 280 -21.64 16.48 19.11
N VAL A 281 -20.74 16.57 18.15
CA VAL A 281 -20.88 15.99 16.80
C VAL A 281 -19.99 14.77 16.71
N GLY A 282 -20.50 13.68 16.17
CA GLY A 282 -19.71 12.46 16.01
C GLY A 282 -20.41 11.42 15.17
N VAL A 283 -19.67 10.36 14.86
CA VAL A 283 -20.13 9.21 14.11
C VAL A 283 -19.84 7.93 14.87
N GLU A 284 -20.55 6.87 14.58
CA GLU A 284 -20.24 5.55 15.11
C GLU A 284 -18.87 5.08 14.61
N MET A 285 -18.12 4.42 15.51
CA MET A 285 -16.80 3.90 15.23
C MET A 285 -16.78 2.37 15.25
N ASN A 286 -16.05 1.77 14.34
CA ASN A 286 -15.69 0.35 14.37
C ASN A 286 -14.21 0.24 14.78
N GLY A 287 -13.97 0.08 16.09
CA GLY A 287 -12.64 0.19 16.66
C GLY A 287 -12.05 1.59 16.48
N ARG A 288 -11.03 1.74 15.65
CA ARG A 288 -10.38 3.03 15.34
C ARG A 288 -10.82 3.63 14.01
N SER A 289 -11.66 2.93 13.25
CA SER A 289 -12.15 3.37 11.92
C SER A 289 -13.59 3.89 12.03
N ILE A 290 -13.98 4.79 11.16
CA ILE A 290 -15.35 5.25 11.04
C ILE A 290 -16.22 4.10 10.52
N ALA A 291 -17.34 3.80 11.21
CA ALA A 291 -18.31 2.81 10.77
C ALA A 291 -19.16 3.38 9.62
N VAL A 292 -19.32 2.59 8.57
CA VAL A 292 -20.14 2.94 7.41
C VAL A 292 -21.03 1.78 6.99
N ASN A 293 -22.16 2.10 6.38
CA ASN A 293 -23.03 1.11 5.74
C ASN A 293 -22.53 0.73 4.32
N ALA A 294 -23.27 -0.11 3.61
CA ALA A 294 -22.94 -0.54 2.25
C ALA A 294 -22.86 0.63 1.24
N ASN A 295 -23.45 1.77 1.53
CA ASN A 295 -23.41 2.98 0.70
C ASN A 295 -22.36 3.99 1.17
N PHE A 296 -21.42 3.59 2.04
CA PHE A 296 -20.39 4.44 2.66
C PHE A 296 -20.93 5.53 3.58
N GLU A 297 -22.23 5.54 3.91
CA GLU A 297 -22.85 6.50 4.81
C GLU A 297 -22.51 6.15 6.26
N THR A 298 -22.18 7.17 7.06
CA THR A 298 -21.91 7.06 8.50
C THR A 298 -23.23 7.10 9.29
N SER A 299 -23.16 7.04 10.63
CA SER A 299 -24.33 7.25 11.49
C SER A 299 -24.84 8.71 11.50
N LEU A 300 -24.07 9.68 10.97
CA LEU A 300 -24.51 11.07 10.79
C LEU A 300 -25.06 11.22 9.37
N PRO A 301 -26.36 11.59 9.19
CA PRO A 301 -26.97 11.68 7.87
C PRO A 301 -26.22 12.64 6.95
N HIS A 302 -26.13 12.31 5.66
CA HIS A 302 -25.41 13.06 4.64
C HIS A 302 -23.89 13.20 4.88
N VAL A 303 -23.34 12.32 5.73
CA VAL A 303 -21.88 12.23 5.97
C VAL A 303 -21.42 10.83 5.62
N TYR A 304 -20.51 10.75 4.68
CA TYR A 304 -19.95 9.53 4.11
C TYR A 304 -18.46 9.40 4.45
N ALA A 305 -17.92 8.19 4.48
CA ALA A 305 -16.49 7.98 4.71
C ALA A 305 -15.95 6.85 3.82
N ILE A 306 -14.77 7.08 3.23
CA ILE A 306 -14.12 6.15 2.30
C ILE A 306 -12.60 6.05 2.56
N GLY A 307 -12.01 4.99 2.04
CA GLY A 307 -10.57 4.75 2.15
C GLY A 307 -10.13 4.37 3.57
N ASP A 308 -8.88 4.63 3.90
CA ASP A 308 -8.22 4.15 5.12
C ASP A 308 -8.93 4.56 6.42
N VAL A 309 -9.71 5.64 6.41
CA VAL A 309 -10.43 6.13 7.59
C VAL A 309 -11.60 5.24 7.98
N SER A 310 -12.18 4.49 7.02
CA SER A 310 -13.33 3.61 7.22
C SER A 310 -13.09 2.15 6.81
N SER A 311 -12.06 1.89 5.99
CA SER A 311 -11.77 0.57 5.44
C SER A 311 -10.74 -0.20 6.27
N LYS A 312 -10.91 -1.54 6.34
CA LYS A 312 -9.87 -2.45 6.86
C LYS A 312 -8.71 -2.60 5.88
N ILE A 313 -8.96 -2.44 4.57
CA ILE A 313 -7.96 -2.54 3.52
C ILE A 313 -7.46 -1.13 3.20
N GLN A 314 -6.23 -0.83 3.60
CA GLN A 314 -5.61 0.48 3.46
C GLN A 314 -4.73 0.54 2.21
N LEU A 315 -5.38 0.60 1.04
CA LEU A 315 -4.74 0.66 -0.28
C LEU A 315 -5.30 1.84 -1.09
N ALA A 316 -4.42 2.52 -1.81
CA ALA A 316 -4.78 3.71 -2.58
C ALA A 316 -5.87 3.45 -3.63
N HIS A 317 -5.76 2.36 -4.38
CA HIS A 317 -6.75 1.98 -5.39
C HIS A 317 -8.09 1.54 -4.78
N VAL A 318 -8.10 0.99 -3.57
CA VAL A 318 -9.35 0.72 -2.83
C VAL A 318 -10.03 2.03 -2.46
N ALA A 319 -9.28 3.00 -1.92
CA ALA A 319 -9.84 4.32 -1.60
C ALA A 319 -10.38 5.02 -2.86
N THR A 320 -9.67 4.95 -3.99
CA THR A 320 -10.13 5.48 -5.29
C THR A 320 -11.43 4.81 -5.73
N ALA A 321 -11.48 3.49 -5.74
CA ALA A 321 -12.68 2.74 -6.15
C ALA A 321 -13.89 3.04 -5.25
N GLN A 322 -13.68 3.07 -3.93
CA GLN A 322 -14.72 3.45 -2.96
C GLN A 322 -15.20 4.88 -3.17
N GLY A 323 -14.28 5.82 -3.44
CA GLY A 323 -14.62 7.22 -3.69
C GLY A 323 -15.50 7.40 -4.91
N ILE A 324 -15.14 6.75 -6.01
CA ILE A 324 -15.94 6.76 -7.26
C ILE A 324 -17.31 6.13 -7.02
N ALA A 325 -17.35 4.92 -6.44
CA ALA A 325 -18.61 4.21 -6.16
C ALA A 325 -19.54 5.00 -5.22
N CYS A 326 -18.99 5.61 -4.16
CA CYS A 326 -19.75 6.46 -3.25
C CYS A 326 -20.43 7.63 -3.99
N VAL A 327 -19.67 8.35 -4.80
CA VAL A 327 -20.18 9.50 -5.56
C VAL A 327 -21.19 9.07 -6.64
N GLU A 328 -20.95 7.95 -7.32
CA GLU A 328 -21.89 7.41 -8.30
C GLU A 328 -23.24 7.08 -7.66
N ARG A 329 -23.23 6.40 -6.50
CA ARG A 329 -24.44 6.12 -5.72
C ARG A 329 -25.16 7.39 -5.25
N LEU A 330 -24.41 8.39 -4.74
CA LEU A 330 -24.94 9.70 -4.37
C LEU A 330 -25.63 10.42 -5.54
N CYS A 331 -25.15 10.21 -6.75
CA CYS A 331 -25.70 10.80 -7.96
C CYS A 331 -26.77 9.93 -8.65
N GLY A 332 -27.12 8.76 -8.08
CA GLY A 332 -28.06 7.81 -8.67
C GLY A 332 -27.54 7.12 -9.94
N VAL A 333 -26.22 7.07 -10.11
CA VAL A 333 -25.53 6.37 -11.20
C VAL A 333 -25.14 4.98 -10.72
N GLN A 334 -25.30 3.97 -11.58
CA GLN A 334 -24.88 2.62 -11.27
C GLN A 334 -23.33 2.55 -11.22
N ASP A 335 -22.79 2.06 -10.13
CA ASP A 335 -21.37 1.74 -10.02
C ASP A 335 -21.05 0.43 -10.76
N HIS A 336 -19.84 0.33 -11.31
CA HIS A 336 -19.42 -0.80 -12.13
C HIS A 336 -18.20 -1.53 -11.53
N THR A 337 -17.62 -1.00 -10.44
CA THR A 337 -16.41 -1.59 -9.84
C THR A 337 -16.80 -2.65 -8.83
N ASP A 338 -16.26 -3.86 -9.01
CA ASP A 338 -16.35 -4.90 -7.98
C ASP A 338 -15.34 -4.60 -6.86
N LEU A 339 -15.86 -4.12 -5.74
CA LEU A 339 -15.06 -3.77 -4.56
C LEU A 339 -14.60 -4.99 -3.75
N SER A 340 -15.05 -6.21 -4.09
CA SER A 340 -14.62 -7.44 -3.45
C SER A 340 -13.32 -8.01 -4.03
N VAL A 341 -12.98 -7.66 -5.28
CA VAL A 341 -11.78 -8.11 -5.96
C VAL A 341 -10.67 -7.07 -5.80
N VAL A 342 -9.84 -7.26 -4.79
CA VAL A 342 -8.79 -6.31 -4.42
C VAL A 342 -7.40 -6.90 -4.62
N PRO A 343 -6.65 -6.47 -5.65
CA PRO A 343 -5.25 -6.84 -5.80
C PRO A 343 -4.38 -6.11 -4.77
N SER A 344 -3.30 -6.76 -4.32
CA SER A 344 -2.31 -6.16 -3.43
C SER A 344 -0.91 -6.48 -3.92
N CYS A 345 -0.02 -5.48 -3.91
CA CYS A 345 1.34 -5.59 -4.43
C CYS A 345 2.37 -5.14 -3.40
N ILE A 346 3.55 -5.79 -3.42
CA ILE A 346 4.72 -5.42 -2.64
C ILE A 346 5.88 -5.28 -3.61
N TYR A 347 6.52 -4.13 -3.57
CA TYR A 347 7.61 -3.75 -4.47
C TYR A 347 8.97 -4.13 -3.84
N CYS A 348 9.11 -5.42 -3.53
CA CYS A 348 10.38 -6.04 -3.13
C CYS A 348 11.02 -6.74 -4.33
N ARG A 349 12.07 -7.54 -4.11
CA ARG A 349 12.71 -8.29 -5.18
C ARG A 349 12.79 -9.80 -4.83
N PRO A 350 12.14 -10.65 -5.65
CA PRO A 350 11.18 -10.31 -6.72
C PRO A 350 9.93 -9.65 -6.16
N GLU A 351 9.16 -8.96 -7.01
CA GLU A 351 7.86 -8.40 -6.64
C GLU A 351 6.90 -9.49 -6.17
N ILE A 352 5.98 -9.12 -5.29
CA ILE A 352 4.88 -9.97 -4.87
C ILE A 352 3.57 -9.29 -5.22
N ALA A 353 2.66 -10.03 -5.85
CA ALA A 353 1.30 -9.58 -6.11
C ALA A 353 0.30 -10.69 -5.82
N VAL A 354 -0.81 -10.32 -5.18
CA VAL A 354 -1.87 -11.25 -4.79
C VAL A 354 -3.25 -10.66 -5.10
N VAL A 355 -4.22 -11.52 -5.36
CA VAL A 355 -5.64 -11.16 -5.46
C VAL A 355 -6.50 -12.34 -5.05
N GLY A 356 -7.65 -12.07 -4.40
CA GLY A 356 -8.58 -13.10 -3.98
C GLY A 356 -8.06 -13.99 -2.85
N LEU A 357 -8.57 -15.21 -2.76
CA LEU A 357 -8.33 -16.13 -1.66
C LEU A 357 -7.03 -16.91 -1.80
N THR A 358 -6.38 -17.14 -0.69
CA THR A 358 -5.38 -18.21 -0.56
C THR A 358 -6.07 -19.57 -0.35
N GLU A 359 -5.33 -20.67 -0.57
CA GLU A 359 -5.81 -22.01 -0.25
C GLU A 359 -6.22 -22.14 1.25
N ALA A 360 -5.46 -21.50 2.14
CA ALA A 360 -5.72 -21.56 3.57
C ALA A 360 -7.03 -20.83 3.93
N GLU A 361 -7.24 -19.62 3.42
CA GLU A 361 -8.47 -18.86 3.63
C GLU A 361 -9.70 -19.57 3.05
N ALA A 362 -9.58 -20.10 1.83
CA ALA A 362 -10.65 -20.89 1.23
C ALA A 362 -11.02 -22.10 2.10
N LYS A 363 -10.03 -22.81 2.65
CA LYS A 363 -10.25 -23.93 3.58
C LYS A 363 -10.94 -23.49 4.86
N GLU A 364 -10.53 -22.37 5.46
CA GLU A 364 -11.17 -21.82 6.67
C GLU A 364 -12.63 -21.43 6.42
N MET A 365 -12.94 -20.93 5.21
CA MET A 365 -14.30 -20.60 4.77
C MET A 365 -15.12 -21.82 4.33
N GLY A 366 -14.53 -23.02 4.29
CA GLY A 366 -15.20 -24.24 3.81
C GLY A 366 -15.42 -24.28 2.30
N ILE A 367 -14.69 -23.48 1.53
CA ILE A 367 -14.77 -23.42 0.06
C ILE A 367 -13.84 -24.50 -0.50
N PRO A 368 -14.36 -25.48 -1.28
CA PRO A 368 -13.54 -26.51 -1.90
C PRO A 368 -12.73 -25.90 -3.06
N VAL A 369 -11.42 -25.97 -2.99
CA VAL A 369 -10.53 -25.39 -4.01
C VAL A 369 -9.48 -26.39 -4.50
N LYS A 370 -8.98 -26.15 -5.72
CA LYS A 370 -7.77 -26.73 -6.26
C LYS A 370 -6.74 -25.63 -6.52
N VAL A 371 -5.48 -26.02 -6.46
CA VAL A 371 -4.35 -25.09 -6.61
C VAL A 371 -3.45 -25.58 -7.73
N GLY A 372 -3.20 -24.72 -8.71
CA GLY A 372 -2.17 -24.90 -9.71
C GLY A 372 -0.96 -24.04 -9.39
N LYS A 373 0.24 -24.58 -9.59
CA LYS A 373 1.48 -23.88 -9.25
C LYS A 373 2.58 -24.16 -10.25
N HIS A 374 3.26 -23.09 -10.67
CA HIS A 374 4.47 -23.22 -11.48
C HIS A 374 5.66 -22.51 -10.82
N VAL A 375 6.78 -23.22 -10.69
CA VAL A 375 8.05 -22.67 -10.23
C VAL A 375 8.87 -22.26 -11.45
N MET A 376 9.31 -21.01 -11.51
CA MET A 376 9.75 -20.36 -12.73
C MET A 376 11.22 -20.58 -13.10
N PHE A 377 11.88 -21.62 -12.60
CA PHE A 377 13.30 -21.93 -12.93
C PHE A 377 13.57 -22.13 -14.42
N GLY A 378 12.59 -22.62 -15.17
CA GLY A 378 12.69 -22.85 -16.61
C GLY A 378 12.10 -21.73 -17.47
N ASN A 379 11.53 -20.68 -16.87
CA ASN A 379 11.00 -19.56 -17.63
C ASN A 379 12.15 -18.71 -18.18
N ALA A 380 12.21 -18.53 -19.50
CA ALA A 380 13.30 -17.85 -20.18
C ALA A 380 13.55 -16.42 -19.65
N LYS A 381 12.48 -15.63 -19.42
CA LYS A 381 12.60 -14.27 -18.92
C LYS A 381 13.13 -14.23 -17.47
N THR A 382 12.72 -15.19 -16.64
CA THR A 382 13.25 -15.36 -15.27
C THR A 382 14.73 -15.71 -15.28
N VAL A 383 15.16 -16.59 -16.18
CA VAL A 383 16.58 -16.95 -16.33
C VAL A 383 17.42 -15.74 -16.76
N ILE A 384 16.91 -14.92 -17.68
CA ILE A 384 17.59 -13.69 -18.14
C ILE A 384 17.73 -12.67 -17.01
N ALA A 385 16.68 -12.47 -16.21
CA ALA A 385 16.67 -11.44 -15.15
C ALA A 385 17.29 -11.88 -13.82
N ASP A 386 17.43 -13.19 -13.61
CA ASP A 386 17.96 -13.84 -12.38
C ASP A 386 17.45 -13.21 -11.04
N PRO A 387 16.14 -13.08 -10.84
CA PRO A 387 15.59 -12.49 -9.62
C PRO A 387 15.62 -13.44 -8.41
N GLY A 388 16.06 -14.67 -8.60
CA GLY A 388 16.09 -15.74 -7.59
C GLY A 388 14.82 -16.61 -7.60
N ARG A 389 14.23 -16.83 -6.43
CA ARG A 389 13.06 -17.72 -6.28
C ARG A 389 11.81 -17.05 -6.81
N CYS A 390 11.24 -17.59 -7.87
CA CYS A 390 10.01 -17.11 -8.48
C CYS A 390 9.00 -18.25 -8.65
N PHE A 391 7.74 -17.96 -8.44
CA PHE A 391 6.63 -18.88 -8.69
C PHE A 391 5.32 -18.11 -8.92
N MET A 392 4.38 -18.79 -9.58
CA MET A 392 2.98 -18.37 -9.68
C MET A 392 2.09 -19.48 -9.12
N LYS A 393 1.09 -19.09 -8.34
CA LYS A 393 0.10 -19.97 -7.75
C LYS A 393 -1.28 -19.41 -8.06
N LEU A 394 -2.17 -20.25 -8.57
CA LEU A 394 -3.55 -19.93 -8.89
C LEU A 394 -4.48 -20.85 -8.12
N VAL A 395 -5.59 -20.31 -7.67
CA VAL A 395 -6.60 -21.01 -6.87
C VAL A 395 -7.92 -20.95 -7.61
N ALA A 396 -8.57 -22.10 -7.83
CA ALA A 396 -9.90 -22.19 -8.43
C ALA A 396 -10.84 -23.01 -7.54
N HIS A 397 -12.13 -22.69 -7.60
CA HIS A 397 -13.18 -23.48 -6.96
C HIS A 397 -13.24 -24.89 -7.61
N ALA A 398 -13.27 -25.93 -6.77
CA ALA A 398 -13.11 -27.31 -7.24
C ALA A 398 -14.27 -27.84 -8.10
N GLU A 399 -15.47 -27.23 -7.98
CA GLU A 399 -16.68 -27.68 -8.71
C GLU A 399 -17.03 -26.76 -9.87
N THR A 400 -16.89 -25.41 -9.70
CA THR A 400 -17.24 -24.44 -10.75
C THR A 400 -16.07 -24.11 -11.66
N HIS A 401 -14.85 -24.43 -11.24
CA HIS A 401 -13.58 -24.10 -11.88
C HIS A 401 -13.29 -22.60 -11.96
N GLU A 402 -14.16 -21.73 -11.38
CA GLU A 402 -13.94 -20.30 -11.33
C GLU A 402 -12.65 -19.96 -10.55
N LEU A 403 -11.86 -19.05 -11.09
CA LEU A 403 -10.69 -18.52 -10.38
C LEU A 403 -11.15 -17.73 -9.16
N VAL A 404 -10.60 -18.06 -8.00
CA VAL A 404 -10.92 -17.41 -6.73
C VAL A 404 -9.72 -16.73 -6.08
N GLY A 405 -8.51 -16.97 -6.61
CA GLY A 405 -7.32 -16.31 -6.08
C GLY A 405 -6.04 -16.57 -6.88
N ALA A 406 -5.05 -15.72 -6.64
CA ALA A 406 -3.70 -15.87 -7.19
C ALA A 406 -2.64 -15.26 -6.27
N GLN A 407 -1.45 -15.87 -6.26
CA GLN A 407 -0.26 -15.40 -5.58
C GLN A 407 0.93 -15.49 -6.56
N LEU A 408 1.46 -14.32 -6.92
CA LEU A 408 2.59 -14.18 -7.82
C LEU A 408 3.81 -13.70 -7.03
N MET A 409 4.95 -14.33 -7.23
CA MET A 409 6.24 -13.90 -6.72
C MET A 409 7.25 -13.96 -7.88
N CYS A 410 7.40 -12.85 -8.59
CA CYS A 410 8.27 -12.75 -9.75
C CYS A 410 8.47 -11.27 -10.13
N GLU A 411 9.42 -10.98 -11.01
CA GLU A 411 9.54 -9.63 -11.58
C GLU A 411 8.26 -9.25 -12.33
N HIS A 412 7.86 -7.98 -12.25
CA HIS A 412 6.64 -7.44 -12.85
C HIS A 412 5.32 -8.10 -12.39
N ALA A 413 5.31 -8.71 -11.20
CA ALA A 413 4.08 -9.30 -10.65
C ALA A 413 2.99 -8.23 -10.49
N SER A 414 3.35 -7.01 -10.12
CA SER A 414 2.45 -5.87 -9.96
C SER A 414 1.74 -5.46 -11.26
N ASP A 415 2.40 -5.64 -12.42
CA ASP A 415 1.82 -5.33 -13.72
C ASP A 415 0.91 -6.46 -14.23
N MET A 416 1.17 -7.71 -13.83
CA MET A 416 0.42 -8.90 -14.31
C MET A 416 -0.84 -9.19 -13.48
N ILE A 417 -0.87 -8.83 -12.20
CA ILE A 417 -1.98 -9.20 -11.30
C ILE A 417 -3.33 -8.62 -11.74
N GLY A 418 -3.32 -7.50 -12.47
CA GLY A 418 -4.52 -6.87 -13.02
C GLY A 418 -5.30 -7.78 -13.96
N GLY A 419 -4.61 -8.61 -14.76
CA GLY A 419 -5.25 -9.63 -15.62
C GLY A 419 -5.98 -10.70 -14.82
N VAL A 420 -5.41 -11.13 -13.69
CA VAL A 420 -6.05 -12.10 -12.81
C VAL A 420 -7.22 -11.47 -12.06
N ALA A 421 -7.07 -10.22 -11.58
CA ALA A 421 -8.16 -9.49 -10.96
C ALA A 421 -9.37 -9.35 -11.91
N GLN A 422 -9.11 -9.08 -13.20
CA GLN A 422 -10.17 -9.06 -14.23
C GLN A 422 -10.82 -10.44 -14.41
N ALA A 423 -10.04 -11.52 -14.36
CA ALA A 423 -10.59 -12.88 -14.45
C ALA A 423 -11.53 -13.19 -13.26
N LEU A 424 -11.12 -12.82 -12.04
CA LEU A 424 -11.95 -12.99 -10.84
C LEU A 424 -13.25 -12.17 -10.92
N ALA A 425 -13.15 -10.88 -11.25
CA ALA A 425 -14.30 -9.97 -11.34
C ALA A 425 -15.32 -10.37 -12.42
N ASN A 426 -14.90 -11.17 -13.42
CA ASN A 426 -15.77 -11.69 -14.46
C ASN A 426 -16.08 -13.19 -14.30
N HIS A 427 -15.77 -13.80 -13.16
CA HIS A 427 -16.05 -15.20 -12.84
C HIS A 427 -15.53 -16.18 -13.91
N LEU A 428 -14.34 -15.88 -14.46
CA LEU A 428 -13.74 -16.76 -15.47
C LEU A 428 -13.25 -18.07 -14.83
N THR A 429 -13.49 -19.17 -15.54
CA THR A 429 -12.92 -20.45 -15.15
C THR A 429 -11.43 -20.53 -15.52
N ALA A 430 -10.71 -21.46 -14.89
CA ALA A 430 -9.30 -21.71 -15.18
C ALA A 430 -9.08 -22.01 -16.68
N GLU A 431 -9.96 -22.80 -17.30
CA GLU A 431 -9.90 -23.17 -18.73
C GLU A 431 -10.17 -21.95 -19.62
N GLN A 432 -11.11 -21.07 -19.25
CA GLN A 432 -11.38 -19.85 -19.99
C GLN A 432 -10.18 -18.90 -19.96
N PHE A 433 -9.55 -18.72 -18.79
CA PHE A 433 -8.39 -17.85 -18.64
C PHE A 433 -7.14 -18.43 -19.29
N CYS A 434 -7.04 -19.78 -19.40
CA CYS A 434 -5.95 -20.47 -20.09
C CYS A 434 -5.97 -20.28 -21.63
N ARG A 435 -7.12 -19.88 -22.22
CA ARG A 435 -7.24 -19.68 -23.68
C ARG A 435 -6.41 -18.53 -24.23
N ALA A 436 -6.04 -17.58 -23.38
CA ALA A 436 -5.26 -16.42 -23.82
C ALA A 436 -3.81 -16.81 -24.13
N MET A 437 -3.34 -16.50 -25.33
CA MET A 437 -1.92 -16.60 -25.66
C MET A 437 -1.14 -15.53 -24.90
N ARG A 438 0.00 -15.92 -24.32
CA ARG A 438 0.94 -15.01 -23.66
C ARG A 438 2.19 -14.84 -24.50
N PRO A 439 2.76 -13.62 -24.58
CA PRO A 439 3.91 -13.35 -25.45
C PRO A 439 5.17 -14.07 -24.95
N HIS A 440 6.01 -14.52 -25.89
CA HIS A 440 7.32 -15.12 -25.62
C HIS A 440 8.47 -14.18 -26.02
N PRO A 441 9.55 -14.00 -25.20
CA PRO A 441 9.68 -14.44 -23.81
C PRO A 441 9.08 -13.42 -22.84
N SER A 442 8.33 -13.88 -21.86
CA SER A 442 7.76 -13.04 -20.80
C SER A 442 7.73 -13.78 -19.45
N PHE A 443 7.56 -13.03 -18.36
CA PHE A 443 7.28 -13.64 -17.06
C PHE A 443 5.87 -14.26 -17.03
N GLU A 444 4.94 -13.67 -17.76
CA GLU A 444 3.53 -14.07 -17.79
C GLU A 444 3.30 -15.48 -18.38
N GLU A 445 4.22 -15.99 -19.21
CA GLU A 445 4.14 -17.38 -19.72
C GLU A 445 4.06 -18.41 -18.59
N ALA A 446 4.68 -18.14 -17.44
CA ALA A 446 4.62 -19.01 -16.26
C ALA A 446 3.19 -19.15 -15.72
N MET A 447 2.31 -18.19 -15.98
CA MET A 447 0.90 -18.27 -15.64
C MET A 447 0.17 -19.34 -16.47
N THR A 448 0.54 -19.53 -17.75
CA THR A 448 -0.01 -20.63 -18.57
C THR A 448 0.33 -21.97 -17.95
N ALA A 449 1.59 -22.20 -17.58
CA ALA A 449 2.00 -23.46 -16.96
C ALA A 449 1.32 -23.71 -15.59
N ALA A 450 1.10 -22.65 -14.81
CA ALA A 450 0.35 -22.77 -13.54
C ALA A 450 -1.15 -23.07 -13.78
N LEU A 451 -1.74 -22.53 -14.86
CA LEU A 451 -3.13 -22.82 -15.26
C LEU A 451 -3.27 -24.24 -15.80
N GLU A 452 -2.31 -24.73 -16.57
CA GLU A 452 -2.30 -26.11 -17.07
C GLU A 452 -2.26 -27.10 -15.89
N ASP A 453 -1.34 -26.91 -14.91
CA ASP A 453 -1.31 -27.70 -13.66
C ASP A 453 -2.65 -27.62 -12.89
N LEU A 454 -3.28 -26.45 -12.87
CA LEU A 454 -4.58 -26.27 -12.22
C LEU A 454 -5.69 -27.04 -12.95
N CYS A 455 -5.79 -26.92 -14.27
CA CYS A 455 -6.79 -27.61 -15.08
C CYS A 455 -6.65 -29.14 -14.98
N GLU A 456 -5.42 -29.67 -14.97
CA GLU A 456 -5.18 -31.09 -14.75
C GLU A 456 -5.67 -31.59 -13.39
N ARG A 457 -5.64 -30.75 -12.36
CA ARG A 457 -6.11 -31.07 -11.01
C ARG A 457 -7.63 -30.91 -10.83
N LEU A 458 -8.24 -30.11 -11.68
CA LEU A 458 -9.70 -29.94 -11.71
C LEU A 458 -10.40 -31.13 -12.41
N GLY A 459 -9.75 -31.79 -13.36
CA GLY A 459 -10.23 -32.98 -14.07
C GLY A 459 -10.50 -32.64 -15.52
#